data_a1eb5123bcd0f91f8f9df9de94d01fa3
#
_entry.id   a1eb5123bcd0f91f8f9df9de94d01fa3
#
_cell.length_a   1.000
_cell.length_b   1.000
_cell.length_c   1.000
_cell.angle_alpha   90.00
_cell.angle_beta   90.00
_cell.angle_gamma   90.00
#
_symmetry.space_group_name_H-M   'P 1'
#
loop_
_entity.id
_entity.type
_entity.pdbx_description
1 polymer ?
#
loop_
_entity_poly.entity_id
_entity_poly.type
_entity_poly.pdbx_seq_one_letter_code
_entity_poly.pdbx_strand_id
1 'polypeptide(L)'
;MRGLHLTADLRGCAAARPVMTTPAVLRSTCLAAVAAAGLSAVGELFHRFTPGAPQGADAPTGITGVVLLAESHLAVHTWPEIEAATLDVYVCNLGADNSTRAEALLSALIGAFEPASVERHAIERGSERAAIAR
;
A
#
# COMPACT_ATOMS: atom_id res chain seq x y z
N MET A 1 -19.13 -0.29 13.20
CA MET A 1 -18.22 -0.55 12.10
C MET A 1 -17.00 -1.32 12.60
N ARG A 2 -16.56 -2.31 11.85
CA ARG A 2 -15.35 -3.07 12.16
C ARG A 2 -14.44 -3.05 10.95
N GLY A 3 -13.15 -2.88 11.20
CA GLY A 3 -12.16 -2.85 10.14
C GLY A 3 -10.82 -3.39 10.59
N LEU A 4 -9.97 -3.73 9.63
CA LEU A 4 -8.61 -4.16 9.85
C LEU A 4 -7.68 -3.27 9.05
N HIS A 5 -6.68 -2.71 9.71
CA HIS A 5 -5.64 -1.90 9.07
C HIS A 5 -4.31 -2.62 9.20
N LEU A 6 -3.78 -3.08 8.09
CA LEU A 6 -2.47 -3.71 8.00
C LEU A 6 -1.47 -2.68 7.49
N THR A 7 -0.29 -2.63 8.09
CA THR A 7 0.80 -1.79 7.63
C THR A 7 2.07 -2.62 7.43
N ALA A 8 2.91 -2.20 6.51
CA ALA A 8 4.23 -2.78 6.32
C ALA A 8 5.22 -1.68 5.97
N ASP A 9 6.32 -1.66 6.71
CA ASP A 9 7.46 -0.79 6.42
C ASP A 9 8.55 -1.66 5.79
N LEU A 10 8.93 -1.33 4.56
CA LEU A 10 9.87 -2.13 3.77
C LEU A 10 11.21 -1.39 3.68
N ARG A 11 12.30 -2.12 3.87
CA ARG A 11 13.66 -1.60 3.76
C ARG A 11 14.46 -2.48 2.82
N GLY A 12 15.42 -1.88 2.12
CA GLY A 12 16.25 -2.60 1.16
C GLY A 12 15.49 -2.97 -0.09
N CYS A 13 14.58 -2.09 -0.53
CA CYS A 13 13.92 -2.20 -1.83
C CYS A 13 14.83 -1.57 -2.87
N ALA A 14 15.42 -2.36 -3.77
CA ALA A 14 16.38 -1.86 -4.73
C ALA A 14 15.81 -0.69 -5.55
N ALA A 15 16.52 0.44 -5.55
CA ALA A 15 16.08 1.65 -6.24
C ALA A 15 15.88 1.46 -7.75
N ALA A 16 16.62 0.53 -8.35
CA ALA A 16 16.54 0.25 -9.79
C ALA A 16 15.27 -0.53 -10.18
N ARG A 17 14.53 -1.08 -9.25
CA ARG A 17 13.30 -1.81 -9.56
C ARG A 17 12.23 -0.83 -10.04
N PRO A 18 11.57 -1.09 -11.18
CA PRO A 18 10.56 -0.15 -11.72
C PRO A 18 9.40 0.15 -10.78
N VAL A 19 9.04 -0.78 -9.91
CA VAL A 19 7.98 -0.55 -8.91
C VAL A 19 8.31 0.60 -7.96
N MET A 20 9.59 0.93 -7.80
CA MET A 20 10.05 2.02 -6.92
C MET A 20 9.96 3.40 -7.58
N THR A 21 10.05 3.47 -8.91
CA THR A 21 10.26 4.75 -9.61
C THR A 21 9.30 5.01 -10.77
N THR A 22 8.59 3.99 -11.26
CA THR A 22 7.73 4.10 -12.44
C THR A 22 6.25 3.99 -12.05
N PRO A 23 5.51 5.10 -12.02
CA PRO A 23 4.11 5.08 -11.58
C PRO A 23 3.23 4.07 -12.32
N ALA A 24 3.40 3.91 -13.62
CA ALA A 24 2.60 2.96 -14.41
C ALA A 24 2.86 1.51 -13.97
N VAL A 25 4.10 1.18 -13.62
CA VAL A 25 4.45 -0.18 -13.14
C VAL A 25 3.88 -0.40 -11.74
N LEU A 26 4.04 0.56 -10.85
CA LEU A 26 3.49 0.47 -9.49
C LEU A 26 1.97 0.36 -9.53
N ARG A 27 1.32 1.17 -10.35
CA ARG A 27 -0.14 1.12 -10.55
C ARG A 27 -0.59 -0.27 -11.00
N SER A 28 0.04 -0.80 -12.05
CA SER A 28 -0.32 -2.14 -12.58
C SER A 28 -0.11 -3.22 -11.54
N THR A 29 0.98 -3.13 -10.78
CA THR A 29 1.30 -4.08 -9.70
C THR A 29 0.23 -4.04 -8.61
N CYS A 30 -0.17 -2.84 -8.18
CA CYS A 30 -1.20 -2.68 -7.15
C CYS A 30 -2.56 -3.19 -7.63
N LEU A 31 -2.98 -2.84 -8.84
CA LEU A 31 -4.27 -3.26 -9.39
C LEU A 31 -4.33 -4.78 -9.57
N ALA A 32 -3.25 -5.40 -10.05
CA ALA A 32 -3.18 -6.85 -10.18
C ALA A 32 -3.27 -7.55 -8.82
N ALA A 33 -2.59 -7.01 -7.81
CA ALA A 33 -2.62 -7.56 -6.46
C ALA A 33 -4.01 -7.44 -5.83
N VAL A 34 -4.68 -6.32 -6.04
CA VAL A 34 -6.07 -6.09 -5.58
C VAL A 34 -7.00 -7.14 -6.19
N ALA A 35 -6.93 -7.34 -7.49
CA ALA A 35 -7.78 -8.31 -8.20
C ALA A 35 -7.49 -9.74 -7.73
N ALA A 36 -6.22 -10.11 -7.61
CA ALA A 36 -5.82 -11.45 -7.16
C ALA A 36 -6.26 -11.73 -5.72
N ALA A 37 -6.35 -10.70 -4.88
CA ALA A 37 -6.82 -10.83 -3.51
C ALA A 37 -8.34 -10.93 -3.40
N GLY A 38 -9.07 -10.77 -4.50
CA GLY A 38 -10.52 -10.82 -4.51
C GLY A 38 -11.18 -9.51 -4.08
N LEU A 39 -10.46 -8.41 -4.15
CA LEU A 39 -10.97 -7.07 -3.88
C LEU A 39 -11.23 -6.33 -5.19
N SER A 40 -12.01 -5.25 -5.13
CA SER A 40 -12.38 -4.49 -6.31
C SER A 40 -11.98 -3.03 -6.18
N ALA A 41 -11.19 -2.55 -7.14
CA ALA A 41 -10.80 -1.15 -7.19
C ALA A 41 -11.94 -0.31 -7.78
N VAL A 42 -12.22 0.84 -7.15
CA VAL A 42 -13.23 1.79 -7.61
C VAL A 42 -12.62 3.12 -8.06
N GLY A 43 -11.32 3.31 -7.85
CA GLY A 43 -10.58 4.48 -8.29
C GLY A 43 -9.14 4.37 -7.87
N GLU A 44 -8.26 5.14 -8.51
CA GLU A 44 -6.86 5.16 -8.11
C GLU A 44 -6.20 6.47 -8.55
N LEU A 45 -5.09 6.81 -7.86
CA LEU A 45 -4.24 7.93 -8.21
C LEU A 45 -2.80 7.60 -7.81
N PHE A 46 -1.88 7.74 -8.74
CA PHE A 46 -0.46 7.54 -8.52
C PHE A 46 0.30 8.78 -8.94
N HIS A 47 0.98 9.41 -8.00
CA HIS A 47 1.70 10.65 -8.20
C HIS A 47 3.20 10.42 -8.03
N ARG A 48 3.98 10.81 -9.03
CA ARG A 48 5.44 10.80 -8.95
C ARG A 48 5.90 12.18 -8.55
N PHE A 49 6.75 12.27 -7.54
CA PHE A 49 7.28 13.54 -7.10
C PHE A 49 8.32 14.07 -8.08
N THR A 50 8.33 15.40 -8.28
CA THR A 50 9.33 16.07 -9.10
C THR A 50 10.61 16.17 -8.30
N PRO A 51 11.81 15.89 -8.92
CA PRO A 51 13.07 16.10 -8.23
C PRO A 51 13.22 17.55 -7.86
N GLY A 52 13.61 17.81 -6.60
CA GLY A 52 13.91 19.16 -6.13
C GLY A 52 15.39 19.48 -6.26
N ALA A 53 15.74 20.78 -6.24
CA ALA A 53 17.11 21.16 -6.05
C ALA A 53 17.55 20.79 -4.63
N PRO A 54 18.76 20.29 -4.40
CA PRO A 54 19.90 20.15 -5.32
C PRO A 54 19.99 18.80 -6.05
N GLN A 55 18.98 17.96 -5.99
CA GLN A 55 19.06 16.62 -6.57
C GLN A 55 19.14 16.61 -8.10
N GLY A 56 18.64 17.66 -8.76
CA GLY A 56 18.64 17.74 -10.21
C GLY A 56 17.49 16.98 -10.86
N ALA A 57 17.31 17.21 -12.17
CA ALA A 57 16.16 16.68 -12.92
C ALA A 57 16.18 15.17 -13.10
N ASP A 58 17.37 14.55 -13.05
CA ASP A 58 17.54 13.09 -13.27
C ASP A 58 17.55 12.28 -11.99
N ALA A 59 17.42 12.94 -10.83
CA ALA A 59 17.40 12.22 -9.56
C ALA A 59 16.18 11.32 -9.48
N PRO A 60 16.32 10.06 -8.97
CA PRO A 60 15.19 9.20 -8.78
C PRO A 60 14.24 9.80 -7.75
N THR A 61 12.96 9.78 -8.05
CA THR A 61 11.93 10.30 -7.15
C THR A 61 10.92 9.23 -6.83
N GLY A 62 10.36 9.35 -5.64
CA GLY A 62 9.36 8.42 -5.15
C GLY A 62 7.96 8.68 -5.67
N ILE A 63 7.09 7.79 -5.30
CA ILE A 63 5.69 7.77 -5.71
C ILE A 63 4.81 7.70 -4.47
N THR A 64 3.71 8.44 -4.48
CA THR A 64 2.59 8.20 -3.58
C THR A 64 1.43 7.68 -4.42
N GLY A 65 0.89 6.54 -4.02
CA GLY A 65 -0.24 5.94 -4.72
C GLY A 65 -1.35 5.53 -3.77
N VAL A 66 -2.57 5.62 -4.24
CA VAL A 66 -3.74 5.13 -3.52
C VAL A 66 -4.66 4.41 -4.48
N VAL A 67 -5.19 3.27 -4.04
CA VAL A 67 -6.25 2.56 -4.72
C VAL A 67 -7.46 2.56 -3.80
N LEU A 68 -8.54 3.17 -4.26
CA LEU A 68 -9.80 3.18 -3.53
C LEU A 68 -10.54 1.87 -3.79
N LEU A 69 -10.97 1.24 -2.72
CA LEU A 69 -11.78 0.03 -2.74
C LEU A 69 -13.15 0.37 -2.13
N ALA A 70 -14.14 -0.49 -2.28
CA ALA A 70 -15.42 -0.26 -1.62
C ALA A 70 -15.22 -0.26 -0.10
N GLU A 71 -15.43 0.90 0.54
CA GLU A 71 -15.25 1.14 1.97
C GLU A 71 -13.85 0.78 2.51
N SER A 72 -12.86 0.72 1.62
CA SER A 72 -11.52 0.23 1.93
C SER A 72 -10.50 0.97 1.07
N HIS A 73 -9.23 0.79 1.34
CA HIS A 73 -8.19 1.39 0.49
C HIS A 73 -6.84 0.68 0.65
N LEU A 74 -6.00 0.90 -0.34
CA LEU A 74 -4.58 0.58 -0.35
C LEU A 74 -3.83 1.89 -0.55
N ALA A 75 -2.83 2.16 0.27
CA ALA A 75 -1.91 3.29 0.06
C ALA A 75 -0.48 2.78 0.01
N VAL A 76 0.32 3.38 -0.86
CA VAL A 76 1.71 3.00 -1.05
C VAL A 76 2.57 4.25 -1.24
N HIS A 77 3.74 4.24 -0.61
CA HIS A 77 4.74 5.30 -0.76
C HIS A 77 6.09 4.67 -1.03
N THR A 78 6.85 5.22 -1.97
CA THR A 78 8.21 4.77 -2.25
C THR A 78 9.21 5.90 -2.06
N TRP A 79 10.37 5.56 -1.54
CA TRP A 79 11.53 6.45 -1.37
C TRP A 79 12.74 5.76 -1.96
N PRO A 80 12.97 5.85 -3.29
CA PRO A 80 14.12 5.19 -3.93
C PRO A 80 15.46 5.63 -3.37
N GLU A 81 15.57 6.89 -2.94
CA GLU A 81 16.81 7.47 -2.40
C GLU A 81 17.28 6.79 -1.09
N ILE A 82 16.38 6.17 -0.36
CA ILE A 82 16.72 5.42 0.85
C ILE A 82 16.29 3.95 0.75
N GLU A 83 15.89 3.51 -0.44
CA GLU A 83 15.47 2.14 -0.73
C GLU A 83 14.37 1.64 0.21
N ALA A 84 13.41 2.52 0.50
CA ALA A 84 12.31 2.22 1.42
C ALA A 84 10.96 2.37 0.74
N ALA A 85 9.98 1.63 1.25
CA ALA A 85 8.58 1.77 0.86
C ALA A 85 7.68 1.50 2.06
N THR A 86 6.50 2.10 2.08
CA THR A 86 5.47 1.79 3.06
C THR A 86 4.19 1.37 2.37
N LEU A 87 3.49 0.43 2.99
CA LEU A 87 2.23 -0.11 2.49
C LEU A 87 1.18 -0.02 3.60
N ASP A 88 -0.01 0.40 3.23
CA ASP A 88 -1.16 0.46 4.12
C ASP A 88 -2.34 -0.19 3.42
N VAL A 89 -2.94 -1.20 4.06
CA VAL A 89 -4.16 -1.85 3.57
C VAL A 89 -5.21 -1.75 4.66
N TYR A 90 -6.27 -1.03 4.38
CA TYR A 90 -7.41 -0.93 5.28
C TYR A 90 -8.62 -1.58 4.63
N VAL A 91 -9.24 -2.52 5.31
CA VAL A 91 -10.48 -3.15 4.84
C VAL A 91 -11.58 -3.02 5.88
N CYS A 92 -12.80 -2.82 5.39
CA CYS A 92 -14.00 -2.84 6.21
C CYS A 92 -14.51 -4.28 6.29
N ASN A 93 -14.79 -4.73 7.52
CA ASN A 93 -15.30 -6.08 7.77
C ASN A 93 -16.80 -6.07 8.14
N LEU A 94 -17.48 -4.97 7.86
CA LEU A 94 -18.92 -4.88 8.07
C LEU A 94 -19.64 -5.65 6.96
N GLY A 95 -20.37 -6.67 7.33
CA GLY A 95 -21.13 -7.50 6.39
C GLY A 95 -20.35 -8.65 5.78
N ALA A 96 -19.02 -8.59 5.76
CA ALA A 96 -18.14 -9.66 5.29
C ALA A 96 -16.79 -9.53 5.95
N ASP A 97 -16.13 -10.66 6.20
CA ASP A 97 -14.77 -10.65 6.74
C ASP A 97 -13.75 -10.61 5.58
N ASN A 98 -13.09 -9.47 5.42
CA ASN A 98 -12.10 -9.25 4.38
C ASN A 98 -10.66 -9.43 4.88
N SER A 99 -10.46 -9.94 6.10
CA SER A 99 -9.13 -10.04 6.71
C SER A 99 -8.18 -10.90 5.88
N THR A 100 -8.62 -12.05 5.40
CA THR A 100 -7.80 -12.92 4.55
C THR A 100 -7.43 -12.26 3.23
N ARG A 101 -8.36 -11.50 2.64
CA ARG A 101 -8.10 -10.74 1.41
C ARG A 101 -7.09 -9.63 1.64
N ALA A 102 -7.19 -8.93 2.77
CA ALA A 102 -6.23 -7.90 3.15
C ALA A 102 -4.82 -8.47 3.32
N GLU A 103 -4.71 -9.62 3.99
CA GLU A 103 -3.42 -10.31 4.17
C GLU A 103 -2.83 -10.75 2.82
N ALA A 104 -3.66 -11.29 1.93
CA ALA A 104 -3.22 -11.70 0.60
C ALA A 104 -2.72 -10.51 -0.21
N LEU A 105 -3.44 -9.38 -0.17
CA LEU A 105 -3.04 -8.16 -0.85
C LEU A 105 -1.69 -7.66 -0.34
N LEU A 106 -1.54 -7.54 0.99
CA LEU A 106 -0.31 -7.05 1.59
C LEU A 106 0.88 -7.97 1.25
N SER A 107 0.70 -9.27 1.35
CA SER A 107 1.77 -10.24 1.05
C SER A 107 2.19 -10.19 -0.42
N ALA A 108 1.25 -10.04 -1.35
CA ALA A 108 1.56 -9.92 -2.77
C ALA A 108 2.38 -8.66 -3.06
N LEU A 109 2.02 -7.53 -2.42
CA LEU A 109 2.76 -6.28 -2.59
C LEU A 109 4.15 -6.34 -1.98
N ILE A 110 4.29 -6.90 -0.79
CA ILE A 110 5.61 -7.10 -0.20
C ILE A 110 6.51 -7.90 -1.14
N GLY A 111 5.98 -8.98 -1.71
CA GLY A 111 6.72 -9.81 -2.68
C GLY A 111 7.16 -9.03 -3.91
N ALA A 112 6.33 -8.10 -4.39
CA ALA A 112 6.65 -7.29 -5.57
C ALA A 112 7.82 -6.35 -5.35
N PHE A 113 8.00 -5.86 -4.11
CA PHE A 113 9.11 -4.97 -3.77
C PHE A 113 10.41 -5.71 -3.44
N GLU A 114 10.35 -7.00 -3.12
CA GLU A 114 11.50 -7.81 -2.71
C GLU A 114 12.39 -7.12 -1.69
N PRO A 115 11.84 -6.69 -0.53
CA PRO A 115 12.63 -5.98 0.46
C PRO A 115 13.61 -6.88 1.18
N ALA A 116 14.69 -6.29 1.71
CA ALA A 116 15.63 -7.00 2.58
C ALA A 116 15.02 -7.25 3.97
N SER A 117 14.16 -6.33 4.45
CA SER A 117 13.47 -6.49 5.74
C SER A 117 12.09 -5.87 5.71
N VAL A 118 11.20 -6.40 6.55
CA VAL A 118 9.81 -5.95 6.65
C VAL A 118 9.43 -5.82 8.11
N GLU A 119 8.80 -4.69 8.46
CA GLU A 119 8.15 -4.54 9.76
C GLU A 119 6.65 -4.43 9.52
N ARG A 120 5.87 -5.36 10.10
CA ARG A 120 4.42 -5.45 9.88
C ARG A 120 3.67 -5.13 11.15
N HIS A 121 2.53 -4.45 11.00
CA HIS A 121 1.60 -4.18 12.09
C HIS A 121 0.18 -4.46 11.64
N ALA A 122 -0.67 -4.84 12.59
CA ALA A 122 -2.09 -5.05 12.37
C ALA A 122 -2.87 -4.32 13.46
N ILE A 123 -3.84 -3.52 13.05
CA ILE A 123 -4.64 -2.69 13.96
C ILE A 123 -6.12 -2.96 13.68
N GLU A 124 -6.85 -3.38 14.69
CA GLU A 124 -8.30 -3.45 14.60
C GLU A 124 -8.89 -2.06 14.74
N ARG A 125 -9.84 -1.72 13.87
CA ARG A 125 -10.48 -0.42 13.83
C ARG A 125 -11.98 -0.55 14.06
N GLY A 126 -12.58 0.44 14.69
CA GLY A 126 -14.02 0.54 14.82
C GLY A 126 -14.65 -0.58 15.62
N SER A 127 -14.37 -0.67 16.91
CA SER A 127 -14.92 -1.70 17.78
C SER A 127 -16.42 -1.49 18.02
N GLU A 128 -17.21 -2.57 17.96
CA GLU A 128 -18.62 -2.57 18.40
C GLU A 128 -18.75 -2.13 19.85
N ARG A 129 -17.77 -2.47 20.66
CA ARG A 129 -17.72 -2.10 22.06
C ARG A 129 -17.75 -0.60 22.30
N ALA A 130 -17.13 0.18 21.40
CA ALA A 130 -17.14 1.64 21.49
C ALA A 130 -18.56 2.21 21.27
N ALA A 131 -19.37 1.58 20.44
CA ALA A 131 -20.75 2.00 20.24
C ALA A 131 -21.65 1.65 21.44
N ILE A 132 -21.38 0.56 22.12
CA ILE A 132 -22.16 0.11 23.28
C ILE A 132 -21.84 0.95 24.52
N ALA A 133 -20.63 1.44 24.63
CA ALA A 133 -20.17 2.20 25.81
C ALA A 133 -20.80 3.61 25.96
N ARG A 134 -21.68 3.98 25.07
CA ARG A 134 -22.35 5.29 25.11
C ARG A 134 -23.59 5.27 25.98
#